data_f43096fec02ffd203853ab4b64d0dd8a
#
_entry.id   f43096fec02ffd203853ab4b64d0dd8a
#
_cell.length_a   1.000
_cell.length_b   1.000
_cell.length_c   1.000
_cell.angle_alpha   90.00
_cell.angle_beta   90.00
_cell.angle_gamma   90.00
#
_symmetry.space_group_name_H-M   'P 1'
#
loop_
_entity.id
_entity.type
_entity.pdbx_description
1 polymer ?
#
loop_
_entity_poly.entity_id
_entity_poly.type
_entity_poly.pdbx_seq_one_letter_code
_entity_poly.pdbx_strand_id
1 'polypeptide(L)'
;QIEHIDAVRNLESIISVKGIDAVFIGTNDLSASMGLIKDMKHPSIEENVQYILKTCKNASVPVGIIASQPEDIKKRINQGFQFIAVGHEISLLTSCCKNIISQIKTDGE
;
A
#
# COMPACT_ATOMS: atom_id res chain seq x y z
N GLN A 1 -11.44 0.38 -3.37
CA GLN A 1 -10.17 -0.22 -2.98
C GLN A 1 -9.87 -1.42 -3.88
N ILE A 2 -8.63 -1.54 -4.37
CA ILE A 2 -8.14 -2.69 -5.15
C ILE A 2 -7.22 -3.50 -4.24
N GLU A 3 -7.71 -4.65 -3.80
CA GLU A 3 -7.08 -5.47 -2.77
C GLU A 3 -7.24 -6.99 -3.00
N HIS A 4 -7.74 -7.39 -4.16
CA HIS A 4 -7.89 -8.77 -4.56
C HIS A 4 -7.39 -8.96 -6.00
N ILE A 5 -6.76 -10.09 -6.29
CA ILE A 5 -6.18 -10.34 -7.62
C ILE A 5 -7.23 -10.31 -8.74
N ASP A 6 -8.47 -10.69 -8.45
CA ASP A 6 -9.54 -10.60 -9.45
C ASP A 6 -9.95 -9.14 -9.71
N ALA A 7 -9.85 -8.24 -8.71
CA ALA A 7 -10.06 -6.81 -8.94
C ALA A 7 -8.94 -6.22 -9.83
N VAL A 8 -7.71 -6.72 -9.69
CA VAL A 8 -6.60 -6.34 -10.59
C VAL A 8 -6.87 -6.79 -12.02
N ARG A 9 -7.34 -8.04 -12.21
CA ARG A 9 -7.70 -8.58 -13.52
C ARG A 9 -8.86 -7.82 -14.19
N ASN A 10 -9.80 -7.31 -13.38
CA ASN A 10 -10.96 -6.56 -13.85
C ASN A 10 -10.80 -5.03 -13.74
N LEU A 11 -9.57 -4.55 -13.53
CA LEU A 11 -9.30 -3.16 -13.19
C LEU A 11 -9.90 -2.16 -14.20
N GLU A 12 -9.71 -2.39 -15.50
CA GLU A 12 -10.20 -1.50 -16.55
C GLU A 12 -11.73 -1.36 -16.49
N SER A 13 -12.45 -2.46 -16.27
CA SER A 13 -13.90 -2.44 -16.11
C SER A 13 -14.31 -1.69 -14.84
N ILE A 14 -13.59 -1.87 -13.74
CA ILE A 14 -13.85 -1.20 -12.46
C ILE A 14 -13.70 0.32 -12.63
N ILE A 15 -12.56 0.78 -13.15
CA ILE A 15 -12.28 2.22 -13.27
C ILE A 15 -13.11 2.92 -14.35
N SER A 16 -13.76 2.17 -15.25
CA SER A 16 -14.70 2.72 -16.22
C SER A 16 -16.07 3.06 -15.62
N VAL A 17 -16.35 2.61 -14.40
CA VAL A 17 -17.61 2.91 -13.72
C VAL A 17 -17.68 4.39 -13.38
N LYS A 18 -18.74 5.07 -13.83
CA LYS A 18 -18.95 6.49 -13.56
C LYS A 18 -19.12 6.75 -12.06
N GLY A 19 -18.41 7.73 -11.54
CA GLY A 19 -18.47 8.14 -10.13
C GLY A 19 -17.35 7.56 -9.26
N ILE A 20 -16.35 6.89 -9.86
CA ILE A 20 -15.12 6.55 -9.16
C ILE A 20 -14.17 7.74 -9.24
N ASP A 21 -13.87 8.35 -8.09
CA ASP A 21 -12.98 9.52 -7.99
C ASP A 21 -11.51 9.13 -7.85
N ALA A 22 -11.22 7.98 -7.25
CA ALA A 22 -9.87 7.48 -7.03
C ALA A 22 -9.84 5.98 -6.76
N VAL A 23 -8.67 5.37 -6.89
CA VAL A 23 -8.37 3.99 -6.51
C VAL A 23 -7.38 4.00 -5.35
N PHE A 24 -7.57 3.11 -4.38
CA PHE A 24 -6.61 2.87 -3.30
C PHE A 24 -6.16 1.41 -3.31
N ILE A 25 -4.85 1.16 -3.22
CA ILE A 25 -4.30 -0.20 -3.25
C ILE A 25 -4.12 -0.73 -1.83
N GLY A 26 -4.81 -1.83 -1.50
CA GLY A 26 -4.65 -2.60 -0.27
C GLY A 26 -3.64 -3.72 -0.47
N THR A 27 -2.35 -3.45 -0.24
CA THR A 27 -1.28 -4.40 -0.53
C THR A 27 -1.30 -5.66 0.32
N ASN A 28 -1.73 -5.56 1.59
CA ASN A 28 -1.82 -6.71 2.49
C ASN A 28 -2.87 -7.72 2.01
N ASP A 29 -4.09 -7.23 1.73
CA ASP A 29 -5.19 -8.07 1.29
C ASP A 29 -4.95 -8.57 -0.14
N LEU A 30 -4.33 -7.74 -1.01
CA LEU A 30 -3.89 -8.19 -2.33
C LEU A 30 -2.91 -9.36 -2.21
N SER A 31 -1.89 -9.27 -1.37
CA SER A 31 -0.94 -10.35 -1.15
C SER A 31 -1.60 -11.61 -0.60
N ALA A 32 -2.56 -11.45 0.32
CA ALA A 32 -3.34 -12.55 0.86
C ALA A 32 -4.16 -13.27 -0.23
N SER A 33 -4.81 -12.50 -1.11
CA SER A 33 -5.58 -13.03 -2.24
C SER A 33 -4.71 -13.78 -3.28
N MET A 34 -3.41 -13.46 -3.32
CA MET A 34 -2.42 -14.13 -4.16
C MET A 34 -1.75 -15.33 -3.47
N GLY A 35 -2.10 -15.63 -2.21
CA GLY A 35 -1.44 -16.66 -1.39
C GLY A 35 -0.05 -16.26 -0.89
N LEU A 36 0.30 -14.98 -0.93
CA LEU A 36 1.63 -14.45 -0.64
C LEU A 36 1.71 -13.69 0.70
N ILE A 37 0.75 -13.86 1.60
CA ILE A 37 0.69 -13.15 2.87
C ILE A 37 1.94 -13.33 3.75
N LYS A 38 2.65 -14.44 3.59
CA LYS A 38 3.92 -14.72 4.29
C LYS A 38 5.16 -14.18 3.59
N ASP A 39 5.00 -13.71 2.35
CA ASP A 39 6.08 -13.16 1.52
C ASP A 39 5.65 -11.82 0.91
N MET A 40 5.47 -10.82 1.77
CA MET A 40 5.06 -9.45 1.38
C MET A 40 6.06 -8.73 0.46
N LYS A 41 7.27 -9.28 0.30
CA LYS A 41 8.30 -8.73 -0.59
C LYS A 41 8.34 -9.45 -1.95
N HIS A 42 7.45 -10.40 -2.20
CA HIS A 42 7.42 -11.13 -3.46
C HIS A 42 7.27 -10.15 -4.64
N PRO A 43 8.10 -10.28 -5.70
CA PRO A 43 8.10 -9.33 -6.82
C PRO A 43 6.74 -9.13 -7.49
N SER A 44 5.93 -10.18 -7.58
CA SER A 44 4.61 -10.10 -8.20
C SER A 44 3.63 -9.16 -7.49
N ILE A 45 3.83 -8.87 -6.21
CA ILE A 45 3.01 -7.86 -5.51
C ILE A 45 3.33 -6.48 -6.08
N GLU A 46 4.62 -6.13 -6.20
CA GLU A 46 5.05 -4.85 -6.78
C GLU A 46 4.67 -4.75 -8.27
N GLU A 47 4.76 -5.84 -9.02
CA GLU A 47 4.32 -5.89 -10.42
C GLU A 47 2.83 -5.52 -10.56
N ASN A 48 1.96 -6.08 -9.71
CA ASN A 48 0.54 -5.73 -9.68
C ASN A 48 0.32 -4.27 -9.25
N VAL A 49 1.06 -3.78 -8.27
CA VAL A 49 1.01 -2.37 -7.83
C VAL A 49 1.36 -1.44 -8.99
N GLN A 50 2.41 -1.73 -9.74
CA GLN A 50 2.81 -0.94 -10.91
C GLN A 50 1.81 -1.03 -12.06
N TYR A 51 1.22 -2.21 -12.28
CA TYR A 51 0.16 -2.38 -13.27
C TYR A 51 -1.05 -1.52 -12.93
N ILE A 52 -1.53 -1.54 -11.67
CA ILE A 52 -2.65 -0.71 -11.21
C ILE A 52 -2.34 0.77 -11.41
N LEU A 53 -1.16 1.21 -10.95
CA LEU A 53 -0.75 2.61 -11.07
C LEU A 53 -0.75 3.08 -12.54
N LYS A 54 -0.13 2.29 -13.43
CA LYS A 54 -0.04 2.60 -14.85
C LYS A 54 -1.41 2.65 -15.52
N THR A 55 -2.26 1.66 -15.26
CA THR A 55 -3.61 1.56 -15.85
C THR A 55 -4.49 2.71 -15.41
N CYS A 56 -4.53 3.02 -14.12
CA CYS A 56 -5.30 4.14 -13.60
C CYS A 56 -4.77 5.49 -14.11
N LYS A 57 -3.45 5.67 -14.19
CA LYS A 57 -2.84 6.88 -14.73
C LYS A 57 -3.25 7.12 -16.19
N ASN A 58 -3.26 6.07 -17.01
CA ASN A 58 -3.70 6.16 -18.41
C ASN A 58 -5.19 6.54 -18.52
N ALA A 59 -6.00 6.14 -17.56
CA ALA A 59 -7.42 6.49 -17.47
C ALA A 59 -7.67 7.81 -16.72
N SER A 60 -6.64 8.53 -16.30
CA SER A 60 -6.72 9.76 -15.49
C SER A 60 -7.45 9.56 -14.15
N VAL A 61 -7.37 8.37 -13.58
CA VAL A 61 -7.92 8.04 -12.26
C VAL A 61 -6.79 8.12 -11.21
N PRO A 62 -6.93 8.97 -10.18
CA PRO A 62 -5.95 9.08 -9.10
C PRO A 62 -5.75 7.75 -8.34
N VAL A 63 -4.51 7.46 -7.93
CA VAL A 63 -4.17 6.24 -7.18
C VAL A 63 -3.48 6.59 -5.87
N GLY A 64 -3.96 5.96 -4.81
CA GLY A 64 -3.33 5.96 -3.50
C GLY A 64 -2.85 4.59 -3.06
N ILE A 65 -1.96 4.59 -2.07
CA ILE A 65 -1.39 3.37 -1.50
C ILE A 65 -0.99 3.62 -0.03
N ILE A 66 -0.88 2.56 0.76
CA ILE A 66 -0.30 2.65 2.09
C ILE A 66 1.22 2.46 2.04
N ALA A 67 1.96 3.32 2.73
CA ALA A 67 3.40 3.21 2.93
C ALA A 67 3.78 3.85 4.27
N SER A 68 4.47 3.14 5.15
CA SER A 68 4.74 3.60 6.51
C SER A 68 6.20 3.99 6.77
N GLN A 69 7.14 3.52 5.94
CA GLN A 69 8.55 3.86 6.08
C GLN A 69 8.90 5.06 5.19
N PRO A 70 9.68 6.03 5.68
CA PRO A 70 10.02 7.24 4.93
C PRO A 70 10.57 6.97 3.52
N GLU A 71 11.41 5.94 3.38
CA GLU A 71 12.01 5.60 2.09
C GLU A 71 10.98 5.04 1.11
N ASP A 72 10.03 4.23 1.61
CA ASP A 72 8.94 3.71 0.78
C ASP A 72 7.96 4.82 0.39
N ILE A 73 7.65 5.72 1.32
CA ILE A 73 6.82 6.91 1.03
C ILE A 73 7.44 7.74 -0.10
N LYS A 74 8.75 8.07 -0.01
CA LYS A 74 9.48 8.80 -1.06
C LYS A 74 9.43 8.07 -2.40
N LYS A 75 9.64 6.74 -2.37
CA LYS A 75 9.52 5.89 -3.56
C LYS A 75 8.14 6.02 -4.21
N ARG A 76 7.07 5.91 -3.41
CA ARG A 76 5.69 6.00 -3.92
C ARG A 76 5.37 7.39 -4.48
N ILE A 77 5.83 8.46 -3.84
CA ILE A 77 5.70 9.83 -4.38
C ILE A 77 6.38 9.93 -5.76
N ASN A 78 7.63 9.47 -5.86
CA ASN A 78 8.39 9.52 -7.11
C ASN A 78 7.78 8.66 -8.22
N GLN A 79 7.07 7.59 -7.89
CA GLN A 79 6.32 6.76 -8.84
C GLN A 79 5.05 7.46 -9.36
N GLY A 80 4.56 8.49 -8.67
CA GLY A 80 3.40 9.29 -9.08
C GLY A 80 2.10 8.90 -8.41
N PHE A 81 2.15 8.27 -7.22
CA PHE A 81 0.97 8.12 -6.37
C PHE A 81 0.53 9.49 -5.86
N GLN A 82 -0.78 9.80 -5.98
CA GLN A 82 -1.33 11.11 -5.66
C GLN A 82 -1.70 11.25 -4.17
N PHE A 83 -1.96 10.14 -3.47
CA PHE A 83 -2.17 10.17 -2.03
C PHE A 83 -1.61 8.90 -1.36
N ILE A 84 -1.09 9.07 -0.17
CA ILE A 84 -0.41 7.99 0.56
C ILE A 84 -0.91 7.96 2.00
N ALA A 85 -1.42 6.81 2.43
CA ALA A 85 -1.68 6.56 3.84
C ALA A 85 -0.36 6.19 4.53
N VAL A 86 0.08 7.01 5.47
CA VAL A 86 1.41 6.84 6.12
C VAL A 86 1.41 5.84 7.26
N GLY A 87 0.28 5.22 7.57
CA GLY A 87 0.16 4.19 8.60
C GLY A 87 -1.22 4.17 9.22
N HIS A 88 -1.35 3.33 10.24
CA HIS A 88 -2.53 3.26 11.10
C HIS A 88 -2.19 3.81 12.48
N GLU A 89 -3.14 4.45 13.15
CA GLU A 89 -2.97 5.07 14.47
C GLU A 89 -2.43 4.08 15.52
N ILE A 90 -2.93 2.84 15.52
CA ILE A 90 -2.45 1.79 16.45
C ILE A 90 -0.96 1.47 16.19
N SER A 91 -0.56 1.34 14.93
CA SER A 91 0.83 1.03 14.58
C SER A 91 1.77 2.18 14.94
N LEU A 92 1.34 3.42 14.71
CA LEU A 92 2.11 4.61 15.05
C LEU A 92 2.28 4.74 16.56
N LEU A 93 1.19 4.58 17.32
CA LEU A 93 1.22 4.64 18.77
C LEU A 93 2.08 3.53 19.38
N THR A 94 1.88 2.29 18.96
CA THR A 94 2.66 1.15 19.50
C THR A 94 4.13 1.25 19.15
N SER A 95 4.47 1.74 17.96
CA SER A 95 5.87 1.96 17.57
C SER A 95 6.52 3.05 18.41
N CYS A 96 5.82 4.14 18.68
CA CYS A 96 6.28 5.21 19.56
C CYS A 96 6.55 4.68 20.97
N CYS A 97 5.59 3.96 21.56
CA CYS A 97 5.76 3.36 22.90
C CYS A 97 6.93 2.38 22.97
N LYS A 98 7.06 1.50 21.99
CA LYS A 98 8.18 0.55 21.89
C LYS A 98 9.52 1.26 21.82
N ASN A 99 9.61 2.33 21.02
CA ASN A 99 10.83 3.13 20.89
C ASN A 99 11.21 3.77 22.24
N ILE A 100 10.25 4.39 22.94
CA ILE A 100 10.51 4.96 24.27
C ILE A 100 11.00 3.90 25.25
N ILE A 101 10.29 2.76 25.33
CA ILE A 101 10.66 1.68 26.25
C ILE A 101 12.06 1.13 25.93
N SER A 102 12.42 0.99 24.67
CA SER A 102 13.75 0.50 24.28
C SER A 102 14.87 1.44 24.69
N GLN A 103 14.61 2.74 24.80
CA GLN A 103 15.60 3.74 25.21
C GLN A 103 15.79 3.81 26.73
N ILE A 104 14.82 3.34 27.53
CA ILE A 104 14.90 3.38 28.98
C ILE A 104 15.26 2.02 29.62
N LYS A 105 15.24 0.93 28.84
CA LYS A 105 15.76 -0.36 29.30
C LYS A 105 17.28 -0.25 29.36
N THR A 106 17.83 -0.37 30.56
CA THR A 106 19.28 -0.56 30.76
C THR A 106 19.67 -2.00 30.44
N ASP A 107 20.84 -2.18 29.83
CA ASP A 107 21.39 -3.49 29.55
C ASP A 107 21.47 -4.33 30.84
N GLY A 108 20.58 -5.29 31.03
CA GLY A 108 20.55 -6.15 32.21
C GLY A 108 19.17 -6.56 32.74
N GLU A 109 18.06 -6.09 32.16
CA GLU A 109 16.69 -6.56 32.48
C GLU A 109 16.02 -7.29 31.33
#